data_e9129bf6a3f01da7966b130b81994b6b
#
_entry.id   e9129bf6a3f01da7966b130b81994b6b
#
_cell.length_a   1.000
_cell.length_b   1.000
_cell.length_c   1.000
_cell.angle_alpha   90.00
_cell.angle_beta   90.00
_cell.angle_gamma   90.00
#
_symmetry.space_group_name_H-M   'P 1'
#
loop_
_entity.id
_entity.type
_entity.pdbx_description
1 polymer ?
#
loop_
_entity_poly.entity_id
_entity_poly.type
_entity_poly.pdbx_seq_one_letter_code
_entity_poly.pdbx_strand_id
1 'polypeptide(L)'
;MPKQPIAVELEAINRDGETQVVRDSGLTVHGYSVYLRAVEASGLTLATWIADYDTIGPAYQLAERLSLALAIPLTVLVPESLMPVKQDPTATAGTITTTN
;
A
#
# COMPACT_ATOMS: atom_id res chain seq x y z
N MET A 1 11.98 16.50 -18.33
CA MET A 1 12.40 16.49 -16.92
C MET A 1 11.97 15.18 -16.28
N PRO A 2 12.85 14.56 -15.51
CA PRO A 2 12.47 13.34 -14.80
C PRO A 2 11.40 13.63 -13.76
N LYS A 3 10.55 12.64 -13.51
CA LYS A 3 9.57 12.70 -12.46
C LYS A 3 10.27 12.54 -11.12
N GLN A 4 9.77 13.25 -10.11
CA GLN A 4 10.28 13.16 -8.75
C GLN A 4 9.38 12.24 -7.95
N PRO A 5 9.85 11.05 -7.54
CA PRO A 5 9.04 10.18 -6.66
C PRO A 5 8.79 10.86 -5.32
N ILE A 6 7.54 10.80 -4.85
CA ILE A 6 7.16 11.46 -3.60
C ILE A 6 6.49 10.52 -2.60
N ALA A 7 5.95 9.38 -3.05
CA ALA A 7 5.33 8.42 -2.15
C ALA A 7 5.18 7.06 -2.82
N VAL A 8 5.21 6.00 -2.01
CA VAL A 8 4.80 4.66 -2.44
C VAL A 8 3.39 4.45 -1.88
N GLU A 9 2.47 3.99 -2.71
CA GLU A 9 1.08 3.78 -2.31
C GLU A 9 0.70 2.31 -2.43
N LEU A 10 0.04 1.78 -1.41
CA LEU A 10 -0.48 0.43 -1.39
C LEU A 10 -2.00 0.50 -1.36
N GLU A 11 -2.64 -0.12 -2.36
CA GLU A 11 -4.09 -0.12 -2.52
C GLU A 11 -4.63 -1.54 -2.53
N ALA A 12 -5.85 -1.73 -2.00
CA ALA A 12 -6.61 -2.93 -2.25
C ALA A 12 -7.41 -2.72 -3.54
N ILE A 13 -7.56 -3.78 -4.34
CA ILE A 13 -8.24 -3.67 -5.63
C ILE A 13 -9.34 -4.71 -5.78
N ASN A 14 -10.35 -4.35 -6.56
CA ASN A 14 -11.42 -5.22 -7.01
C ASN A 14 -11.28 -5.37 -8.52
N ARG A 15 -11.40 -6.60 -9.02
CA ARG A 15 -11.24 -6.92 -10.44
C ARG A 15 -12.51 -7.38 -11.12
N ASP A 16 -13.67 -7.14 -10.51
CA ASP A 16 -14.93 -7.44 -11.15
C ASP A 16 -15.19 -6.42 -12.25
N GLY A 17 -14.99 -6.86 -13.50
CA GLY A 17 -15.03 -5.97 -14.63
C GLY A 17 -13.76 -5.14 -14.70
N GLU A 18 -13.91 -3.82 -14.70
CA GLU A 18 -12.77 -2.90 -14.72
C GLU A 18 -12.11 -2.84 -13.34
N THR A 19 -10.80 -2.88 -13.29
CA THR A 19 -10.07 -2.83 -12.04
C THR A 19 -10.30 -1.51 -11.31
N GLN A 20 -10.69 -1.60 -10.05
CA GLN A 20 -10.97 -0.43 -9.22
C GLN A 20 -10.26 -0.54 -7.88
N VAL A 21 -9.87 0.58 -7.32
CA VAL A 21 -9.32 0.60 -5.96
C VAL A 21 -10.46 0.45 -4.96
N VAL A 22 -10.19 -0.31 -3.90
CA VAL A 22 -11.14 -0.52 -2.82
C VAL A 22 -10.70 0.31 -1.63
N ARG A 23 -11.52 1.29 -1.26
CA ARG A 23 -11.28 2.08 -0.06
C ARG A 23 -12.50 1.89 0.84
N ASP A 24 -13.43 2.81 0.83
CA ASP A 24 -14.66 2.69 1.60
C ASP A 24 -15.86 2.39 0.70
N SER A 25 -15.59 1.72 -0.42
CA SER A 25 -16.62 1.47 -1.43
C SER A 25 -17.52 0.27 -1.15
N GLY A 26 -17.11 -0.59 -0.20
CA GLY A 26 -17.82 -1.84 0.07
C GLY A 26 -17.55 -2.93 -0.93
N LEU A 27 -16.67 -2.71 -1.90
CA LEU A 27 -16.31 -3.72 -2.89
C LEU A 27 -15.47 -4.83 -2.28
N THR A 28 -15.60 -6.02 -2.85
CA THR A 28 -14.79 -7.17 -2.44
C THR A 28 -13.33 -6.94 -2.86
N VAL A 29 -12.40 -7.29 -1.99
CA VAL A 29 -10.98 -7.22 -2.31
C VAL A 29 -10.55 -8.49 -3.02
N HIS A 30 -9.99 -8.33 -4.21
CA HIS A 30 -9.44 -9.44 -5.01
C HIS A 30 -7.92 -9.47 -5.01
N GLY A 31 -7.29 -8.39 -4.64
CA GLY A 31 -5.83 -8.31 -4.64
C GLY A 31 -5.36 -6.95 -4.15
N TYR A 32 -4.07 -6.71 -4.33
CA TYR A 32 -3.40 -5.51 -3.84
C TYR A 32 -2.44 -4.99 -4.89
N SER A 33 -2.40 -3.68 -5.06
CA SER A 33 -1.53 -3.04 -6.03
C SER A 33 -0.59 -2.07 -5.34
N VAL A 34 0.63 -2.00 -5.84
CA VAL A 34 1.64 -1.06 -5.39
C VAL A 34 1.83 -0.01 -6.49
N TYR A 35 1.76 1.25 -6.12
CA TYR A 35 1.94 2.39 -7.03
C TYR A 35 3.06 3.28 -6.55
N LEU A 36 3.70 3.95 -7.48
CA LEU A 36 4.67 5.00 -7.18
C LEU A 36 4.05 6.33 -7.57
N ARG A 37 3.84 7.19 -6.58
CA ARG A 37 3.37 8.56 -6.81
C ARG A 37 4.57 9.44 -7.11
N ALA A 38 4.49 10.20 -8.20
CA ALA A 38 5.57 11.09 -8.59
C ALA A 38 5.00 12.44 -9.02
N VAL A 39 5.82 13.48 -8.90
CA VAL A 39 5.46 14.82 -9.35
C VAL A 39 6.29 15.16 -10.58
N GLU A 40 5.65 15.70 -11.61
CA GLU A 40 6.33 16.18 -12.81
C GLU A 40 6.77 17.63 -12.63
N ALA A 41 7.63 18.08 -13.54
CA ALA A 41 8.10 19.47 -13.53
C ALA A 41 6.95 20.48 -13.58
N SER A 42 5.83 20.11 -14.20
CA SER A 42 4.63 20.94 -14.27
C SER A 42 3.87 21.04 -12.94
N GLY A 43 4.23 20.22 -11.94
CA GLY A 43 3.52 20.12 -10.68
C GLY A 43 2.42 19.06 -10.68
N LEU A 44 2.14 18.45 -11.83
CA LEU A 44 1.15 17.38 -11.91
C LEU A 44 1.66 16.12 -11.23
N THR A 45 0.82 15.48 -10.42
CA THR A 45 1.17 14.21 -9.78
C THR A 45 0.55 13.05 -10.54
N LEU A 46 1.33 11.98 -10.70
CA LEU A 46 0.92 10.78 -11.40
C LEU A 46 1.20 9.57 -10.53
N ALA A 47 0.30 8.58 -10.61
CA ALA A 47 0.53 7.29 -9.98
C ALA A 47 0.93 6.30 -11.06
N THR A 48 2.10 5.70 -10.91
CA THR A 48 2.59 4.67 -11.83
C THR A 48 2.39 3.32 -11.16
N TRP A 49 1.69 2.43 -11.84
CA TRP A 49 1.50 1.06 -11.37
C TRP A 49 2.85 0.33 -11.38
N ILE A 50 3.14 -0.38 -10.29
CA ILE A 50 4.39 -1.14 -10.15
C ILE A 50 4.11 -2.64 -10.21
N ALA A 51 3.21 -3.15 -9.36
CA ALA A 51 2.93 -4.57 -9.29
C ALA A 51 1.61 -4.85 -8.60
N ASP A 52 1.03 -6.01 -8.92
CA ASP A 52 -0.16 -6.54 -8.27
C ASP A 52 0.18 -7.83 -7.55
N TYR A 53 -0.52 -8.09 -6.45
CA TYR A 53 -0.38 -9.31 -5.67
C TYR A 53 -1.74 -9.81 -5.23
N ASP A 54 -1.89 -11.13 -5.08
CA ASP A 54 -3.13 -11.72 -4.60
C ASP A 54 -3.31 -11.53 -3.09
N THR A 55 -2.21 -11.42 -2.36
CA THR A 55 -2.24 -11.27 -0.90
C THR A 55 -1.48 -10.01 -0.50
N ILE A 56 -1.82 -9.49 0.67
CA ILE A 56 -1.25 -8.22 1.13
C ILE A 56 0.21 -8.33 1.57
N GLY A 57 0.63 -9.50 2.09
CA GLY A 57 1.99 -9.66 2.61
C GLY A 57 3.07 -9.28 1.61
N PRO A 58 3.14 -9.95 0.44
CA PRO A 58 4.13 -9.60 -0.57
C PRO A 58 4.01 -8.17 -1.08
N ALA A 59 2.78 -7.67 -1.22
CA ALA A 59 2.56 -6.29 -1.67
C ALA A 59 3.12 -5.30 -0.66
N TYR A 60 2.86 -5.52 0.62
CA TYR A 60 3.37 -4.66 1.69
C TYR A 60 4.89 -4.69 1.73
N GLN A 61 5.49 -5.89 1.59
CA GLN A 61 6.95 -6.03 1.57
C GLN A 61 7.59 -5.24 0.44
N LEU A 62 7.02 -5.32 -0.76
CA LEU A 62 7.53 -4.55 -1.89
C LEU A 62 7.40 -3.05 -1.61
N ALA A 63 6.24 -2.63 -1.13
CA ALA A 63 6.00 -1.21 -0.84
C ALA A 63 6.99 -0.68 0.21
N GLU A 64 7.25 -1.45 1.26
CA GLU A 64 8.23 -1.08 2.28
C GLU A 64 9.63 -0.94 1.69
N ARG A 65 10.04 -1.91 0.87
CA ARG A 65 11.37 -1.88 0.24
C ARG A 65 11.54 -0.67 -0.65
N LEU A 66 10.53 -0.35 -1.44
CA LEU A 66 10.57 0.83 -2.31
C LEU A 66 10.63 2.11 -1.49
N SER A 67 9.84 2.19 -0.43
CA SER A 67 9.83 3.35 0.46
C SER A 67 11.22 3.59 1.06
N LEU A 68 11.85 2.53 1.56
CA LEU A 68 13.19 2.62 2.13
C LEU A 68 14.24 2.95 1.07
N ALA A 69 14.20 2.26 -0.06
CA ALA A 69 15.20 2.44 -1.12
C ALA A 69 15.16 3.84 -1.72
N LEU A 70 13.97 4.42 -1.84
CA LEU A 70 13.78 5.74 -2.43
C LEU A 70 13.73 6.84 -1.38
N ALA A 71 13.75 6.48 -0.10
CA ALA A 71 13.65 7.42 1.03
C ALA A 71 12.42 8.31 0.92
N ILE A 72 11.27 7.71 0.60
CA ILE A 72 9.98 8.40 0.49
C ILE A 72 8.95 7.69 1.34
N PRO A 73 7.88 8.39 1.76
CA PRO A 73 6.88 7.78 2.64
C PRO A 73 6.09 6.67 1.96
N LEU A 74 5.66 5.70 2.75
CA LEU A 74 4.70 4.68 2.34
C LEU A 74 3.31 5.10 2.82
N THR A 75 2.38 5.21 1.88
CA THR A 75 0.99 5.51 2.18
C THR A 75 0.17 4.23 1.98
N VAL A 76 -0.44 3.74 3.05
CA VAL A 76 -1.27 2.55 3.00
C VAL A 76 -2.72 2.99 2.90
N LEU A 77 -3.34 2.69 1.77
CA LEU A 77 -4.72 3.08 1.46
C LEU A 77 -5.67 1.88 1.51
N VAL A 78 -5.20 0.77 2.05
CA VAL A 78 -6.02 -0.43 2.27
C VAL A 78 -6.91 -0.17 3.48
N PRO A 79 -8.21 -0.55 3.42
CA PRO A 79 -9.08 -0.44 4.60
C PRO A 79 -8.44 -1.13 5.80
N GLU A 80 -8.51 -0.48 6.95
CA GLU A 80 -7.84 -0.96 8.16
C GLU A 80 -8.23 -2.38 8.52
N SER A 81 -9.50 -2.72 8.34
CA SER A 81 -10.02 -4.06 8.63
C SER A 81 -9.39 -5.15 7.78
N LEU A 82 -8.75 -4.79 6.66
CA LEU A 82 -8.14 -5.73 5.74
C LEU A 82 -6.63 -5.77 5.86
N MET A 83 -6.07 -4.98 6.77
CA MET A 83 -4.64 -5.01 7.05
C MET A 83 -4.29 -6.27 7.84
N PRO A 84 -3.10 -6.85 7.62
CA PRO A 84 -2.67 -7.96 8.45
C PRO A 84 -2.60 -7.49 9.90
N VAL A 85 -2.90 -8.40 10.83
CA VAL A 85 -2.76 -8.07 12.25
C VAL A 85 -1.30 -7.73 12.49
N LYS A 86 -1.06 -6.47 12.80
CA LYS A 86 0.29 -6.02 13.05
C LYS A 86 0.65 -6.35 14.49
N GLN A 87 1.72 -7.10 14.66
CA GLN A 87 2.24 -7.37 15.98
C GLN A 87 2.74 -6.05 16.56
N ASP A 88 2.02 -5.51 17.51
CA ASP A 88 2.44 -4.30 18.17
C ASP A 88 3.52 -4.66 19.19
N PRO A 89 4.74 -4.20 19.03
CA PRO A 89 5.81 -4.54 19.95
C PRO A 89 5.57 -4.03 21.38
N THR A 90 4.60 -3.20 21.55
CA THR A 90 4.24 -2.70 22.86
C THR A 90 3.05 -3.42 23.48
N ALA A 91 2.41 -4.26 22.68
CA ALA A 91 1.24 -5.00 23.17
C ALA A 91 1.73 -6.31 23.78
N THR A 92 2.07 -6.18 23.46
CA THR A 92 2.41 -6.96 23.67
C THR A 92 2.78 -7.65 23.82
N ALA A 93 2.81 -7.83 24.06
CA ALA A 93 3.11 -8.14 24.24
C ALA A 93 3.00 -8.52 24.18
N GLY A 94 2.59 -8.43 24.27
CA GLY A 94 2.40 -8.71 24.49
C GLY A 94 2.22 -8.90 24.00
N THR A 95 1.95 -8.84 24.47
CA THR A 95 1.76 -8.94 24.32
C THR A 95 1.79 -9.16 23.74
N ILE A 96 1.61 -9.37 24.24
CA ILE A 96 1.60 -9.49 24.12
C ILE A 96 1.58 -9.71 23.56
N THR A 97 1.24 -9.80 23.86
CA THR A 97 1.21 -9.83 23.65
C THR A 97 1.17 -10.04 23.02
N THR A 98 0.86 -10.27 23.40
CA THR A 98 0.83 -10.32 23.17
C THR A 98 0.73 -10.44 22.59
N THR A 99 0.41 -10.66 22.82
CA THR A 99 0.31 -10.53 22.66
C THR A 99 0.29 -10.45 22.27
N ASN A 100 -0.05 -10.60 22.53
CA ASN A 100 -0.05 -10.29 22.55
C ASN A 100 -0.07 -10.20 22.51
#